data_b9439f27d30951a3c0a2a6020c890902
#
_entry.id   b9439f27d30951a3c0a2a6020c890902
#
_cell.length_a   1.000
_cell.length_b   1.000
_cell.length_c   1.000
_cell.angle_alpha   90.00
_cell.angle_beta   90.00
_cell.angle_gamma   90.00
#
_symmetry.space_group_name_H-M   'P 1'
#
loop_
_entity.id
_entity.type
_entity.pdbx_description
1 polymer ?
#
loop_
_entity_poly.entity_id
_entity_poly.type
_entity_poly.pdbx_seq_one_letter_code
_entity_poly.pdbx_strand_id
1 'polypeptide(L)'
;MLSLTNNCPKPLIQVSGKPILEHVVRALPDEIDELILVVGYLKEQIQEVCGTEYLGRKVIYCEQENIKGGTGDALMCARDSIRGKFLFMYADDIHGKETLKKAVSCAHAILASYSDTPEKYGVLVPHTDGTLKEILEKPKGAPSNLINIGGWVINESIFKYQVPVSLSGELYVTDMLSEYAKDNPVEILEQDLWIPIGCPEDIPKAEAILCK
;
A
#
# COMPACT_ATOMS: atom_id res chain seq x y z
N MET A 1 0.48 -17.84 -5.12
CA MET A 1 1.72 -17.04 -5.32
C MET A 1 3.02 -17.81 -5.05
N LEU A 2 3.09 -18.74 -4.08
CA LEU A 2 4.34 -19.43 -3.69
C LEU A 2 5.19 -19.96 -4.86
N SER A 3 4.58 -20.52 -5.91
CA SER A 3 5.33 -21.03 -7.08
C SER A 3 6.02 -19.94 -7.90
N LEU A 4 5.50 -18.73 -7.91
CA LEU A 4 6.05 -17.58 -8.66
C LEU A 4 7.00 -16.74 -7.81
N THR A 5 6.81 -16.75 -6.48
CA THR A 5 7.58 -15.89 -5.57
C THR A 5 8.78 -16.57 -4.92
N ASN A 6 9.05 -17.85 -5.21
CA ASN A 6 10.22 -18.54 -4.69
C ASN A 6 11.56 -17.93 -5.17
N ASN A 7 11.60 -17.44 -6.42
CA ASN A 7 12.82 -16.92 -7.03
C ASN A 7 12.67 -15.51 -7.60
N CYS A 8 11.51 -14.89 -7.40
CA CYS A 8 11.20 -13.55 -7.87
C CYS A 8 10.36 -12.82 -6.81
N PRO A 9 10.76 -11.64 -6.33
CA PRO A 9 9.92 -10.88 -5.40
C PRO A 9 8.62 -10.46 -6.10
N LYS A 10 7.50 -10.50 -5.36
CA LYS A 10 6.15 -10.23 -5.92
C LYS A 10 6.08 -8.94 -6.75
N PRO A 11 6.70 -7.81 -6.35
CA PRO A 11 6.68 -6.59 -7.15
C PRO A 11 7.33 -6.70 -8.54
N LEU A 12 8.18 -7.71 -8.76
CA LEU A 12 8.84 -7.93 -10.05
C LEU A 12 8.14 -8.96 -10.95
N ILE A 13 7.02 -9.55 -10.50
CA ILE A 13 6.20 -10.42 -11.34
C ILE A 13 5.64 -9.60 -12.51
N GLN A 14 5.71 -10.18 -13.71
CA GLN A 14 5.30 -9.52 -14.95
C GLN A 14 3.78 -9.58 -15.13
N VAL A 15 3.20 -8.44 -15.50
CA VAL A 15 1.82 -8.27 -15.93
C VAL A 15 1.84 -7.42 -17.20
N SER A 16 1.31 -7.91 -18.30
CA SER A 16 1.40 -7.25 -19.62
C SER A 16 2.83 -6.83 -20.01
N GLY A 17 3.82 -7.68 -19.72
CA GLY A 17 5.22 -7.44 -20.06
C GLY A 17 5.95 -6.40 -19.21
N LYS A 18 5.38 -5.99 -18.07
CA LYS A 18 5.99 -5.05 -17.13
C LYS A 18 5.87 -5.57 -15.69
N PRO A 19 6.88 -5.34 -14.83
CA PRO A 19 6.77 -5.63 -13.41
C PRO A 19 5.56 -4.94 -12.77
N ILE A 20 4.93 -5.57 -11.78
CA ILE A 20 3.86 -4.93 -10.97
C ILE A 20 4.35 -3.59 -10.43
N LEU A 21 5.58 -3.52 -9.91
CA LEU A 21 6.20 -2.29 -9.41
C LEU A 21 6.24 -1.18 -10.48
N GLU A 22 6.48 -1.53 -11.76
CA GLU A 22 6.46 -0.54 -12.84
C GLU A 22 5.06 0.03 -13.04
N HIS A 23 4.01 -0.79 -12.97
CA HIS A 23 2.63 -0.31 -13.03
C HIS A 23 2.31 0.63 -11.86
N VAL A 24 2.72 0.25 -10.64
CA VAL A 24 2.56 1.10 -9.44
C VAL A 24 3.24 2.46 -9.63
N VAL A 25 4.52 2.45 -10.01
CA VAL A 25 5.30 3.69 -10.15
C VAL A 25 4.80 4.57 -11.29
N ARG A 26 4.33 3.98 -12.41
CA ARG A 26 3.74 4.73 -13.53
C ARG A 26 2.38 5.35 -13.21
N ALA A 27 1.69 4.84 -12.20
CA ALA A 27 0.41 5.39 -11.73
C ALA A 27 0.62 6.58 -10.76
N LEU A 28 1.81 6.74 -10.18
CA LEU A 28 2.10 7.83 -9.26
C LEU A 28 2.02 9.19 -9.96
N PRO A 29 1.44 10.21 -9.30
CA PRO A 29 1.46 11.59 -9.78
C PRO A 29 2.89 12.14 -9.92
N ASP A 30 3.06 13.13 -10.79
CA ASP A 30 4.37 13.73 -11.09
C ASP A 30 4.97 14.49 -9.88
N GLU A 31 4.14 14.88 -8.93
CA GLU A 31 4.55 15.51 -7.67
C GLU A 31 5.35 14.56 -6.75
N ILE A 32 5.28 13.24 -7.01
CA ILE A 32 6.09 12.24 -6.31
C ILE A 32 7.41 12.09 -7.06
N ASP A 33 8.48 12.64 -6.55
CA ASP A 33 9.82 12.65 -7.16
C ASP A 33 10.81 11.67 -6.50
N GLU A 34 10.47 11.13 -5.33
CA GLU A 34 11.30 10.20 -4.59
C GLU A 34 10.51 8.94 -4.20
N LEU A 35 11.15 7.78 -4.32
CA LEU A 35 10.63 6.48 -3.93
C LEU A 35 11.44 5.95 -2.74
N ILE A 36 10.78 5.68 -1.63
CA ILE A 36 11.37 4.95 -0.51
C ILE A 36 10.89 3.51 -0.59
N LEU A 37 11.76 2.62 -1.05
CA LEU A 37 11.45 1.20 -1.20
C LEU A 37 11.87 0.44 0.06
N VAL A 38 10.89 -0.05 0.82
CA VAL A 38 11.17 -0.98 1.92
C VAL A 38 11.32 -2.37 1.34
N VAL A 39 12.51 -2.94 1.50
CA VAL A 39 12.92 -4.20 0.89
C VAL A 39 13.36 -5.22 1.96
N GLY A 40 13.22 -6.49 1.64
CA GLY A 40 13.62 -7.59 2.51
C GLY A 40 13.99 -8.83 1.67
N TYR A 41 13.06 -9.76 1.53
CA TYR A 41 13.26 -10.99 0.74
C TYR A 41 13.61 -10.67 -0.71
N LEU A 42 14.72 -11.22 -1.22
CA LEU A 42 15.25 -11.01 -2.58
C LEU A 42 15.48 -9.52 -2.92
N LYS A 43 15.89 -8.72 -1.94
CA LYS A 43 16.11 -7.27 -2.08
C LYS A 43 17.06 -6.92 -3.22
N GLU A 44 18.08 -7.75 -3.47
CA GLU A 44 19.08 -7.53 -4.50
C GLU A 44 18.45 -7.44 -5.90
N GLN A 45 17.42 -8.22 -6.18
CA GLN A 45 16.71 -8.18 -7.46
C GLN A 45 15.92 -6.86 -7.64
N ILE A 46 15.30 -6.36 -6.58
CA ILE A 46 14.62 -5.05 -6.62
C ILE A 46 15.64 -3.94 -6.81
N GLN A 47 16.78 -4.01 -6.10
CA GLN A 47 17.86 -3.02 -6.24
C GLN A 47 18.51 -3.04 -7.64
N GLU A 48 18.67 -4.22 -8.25
CA GLU A 48 19.16 -4.36 -9.62
C GLU A 48 18.21 -3.73 -10.65
N VAL A 49 16.91 -3.92 -10.49
CA VAL A 49 15.89 -3.39 -11.41
C VAL A 49 15.69 -1.89 -11.23
N CYS A 50 15.65 -1.39 -9.99
CA CYS A 50 15.30 0.00 -9.72
C CYS A 50 16.51 0.94 -9.65
N GLY A 51 17.71 0.43 -9.35
CA GLY A 51 18.92 1.25 -9.23
C GLY A 51 18.79 2.38 -8.21
N THR A 52 19.43 3.50 -8.49
CA THR A 52 19.33 4.74 -7.69
C THR A 52 18.29 5.72 -8.23
N GLU A 53 17.76 5.45 -9.43
CA GLU A 53 16.69 6.19 -10.07
C GLU A 53 15.80 5.20 -10.86
N TYR A 54 14.49 5.30 -10.67
CA TYR A 54 13.53 4.43 -11.33
C TYR A 54 12.37 5.24 -11.93
N LEU A 55 12.24 5.17 -13.25
CA LEU A 55 11.20 5.90 -14.00
C LEU A 55 11.21 7.41 -13.72
N GLY A 56 12.39 8.01 -13.62
CA GLY A 56 12.59 9.44 -13.38
C GLY A 56 12.44 9.87 -11.92
N ARG A 57 12.38 8.93 -10.98
CA ARG A 57 12.26 9.18 -9.54
C ARG A 57 13.49 8.66 -8.80
N LYS A 58 14.02 9.45 -7.88
CA LYS A 58 15.09 9.03 -6.98
C LYS A 58 14.66 7.86 -6.12
N VAL A 59 15.52 6.87 -5.92
CA VAL A 59 15.23 5.68 -5.11
C VAL A 59 16.09 5.66 -3.86
N ILE A 60 15.43 5.48 -2.71
CA ILE A 60 16.03 5.21 -1.41
C ILE A 60 15.58 3.82 -0.95
N TYR A 61 16.50 3.03 -0.41
CA TYR A 61 16.18 1.70 0.11
C TYR A 61 16.23 1.70 1.63
N CYS A 62 15.19 1.13 2.25
CA CYS A 62 15.14 0.81 3.66
C CYS A 62 14.99 -0.70 3.81
N GLU A 63 15.83 -1.33 4.63
CA GLU A 63 15.79 -2.78 4.81
C GLU A 63 14.89 -3.15 5.98
N GLN A 64 13.91 -4.03 5.73
CA GLN A 64 13.15 -4.70 6.77
C GLN A 64 13.86 -6.01 7.14
N GLU A 65 14.62 -6.00 8.23
CA GLU A 65 15.32 -7.20 8.72
C GLU A 65 14.34 -8.26 9.22
N ASN A 66 13.30 -7.84 9.94
CA ASN A 66 12.24 -8.72 10.40
C ASN A 66 11.14 -8.86 9.33
N ILE A 67 11.35 -9.73 8.33
CA ILE A 67 10.38 -9.98 7.23
C ILE A 67 8.98 -10.38 7.76
N LYS A 68 8.88 -10.91 8.98
CA LYS A 68 7.62 -11.28 9.64
C LYS A 68 7.07 -10.17 10.54
N GLY A 69 7.70 -9.02 10.58
CA GLY A 69 7.30 -7.89 11.43
C GLY A 69 5.98 -7.23 11.04
N GLY A 70 5.49 -7.52 9.83
CA GLY A 70 4.25 -6.95 9.30
C GLY A 70 4.45 -5.61 8.59
N THR A 71 3.34 -5.03 8.13
CA THR A 71 3.33 -3.81 7.31
C THR A 71 3.66 -2.54 8.11
N GLY A 72 3.34 -2.52 9.39
CA GLY A 72 3.70 -1.42 10.29
C GLY A 72 5.21 -1.39 10.58
N ASP A 73 5.84 -2.57 10.75
CA ASP A 73 7.29 -2.70 10.90
C ASP A 73 8.00 -2.21 9.63
N ALA A 74 7.49 -2.57 8.45
CA ALA A 74 8.00 -2.03 7.18
C ALA A 74 7.93 -0.50 7.12
N LEU A 75 6.81 0.11 7.52
CA LEU A 75 6.69 1.56 7.60
C LEU A 75 7.70 2.15 8.60
N MET A 76 7.90 1.52 9.75
CA MET A 76 8.87 1.97 10.76
C MET A 76 10.31 1.94 10.25
N CYS A 77 10.68 0.98 9.39
CA CYS A 77 12.01 0.96 8.75
C CYS A 77 12.27 2.20 7.87
N ALA A 78 11.24 2.79 7.28
CA ALA A 78 11.36 3.98 6.44
C ALA A 78 11.35 5.30 7.23
N ARG A 79 11.11 5.28 8.55
CA ARG A 79 10.90 6.45 9.42
C ARG A 79 11.95 7.55 9.24
N ASP A 80 13.22 7.18 9.23
CA ASP A 80 14.31 8.15 9.20
C ASP A 80 14.51 8.78 7.81
N SER A 81 13.93 8.19 6.78
CA SER A 81 13.95 8.67 5.40
C SER A 81 12.73 9.52 5.04
N ILE A 82 11.65 9.45 5.83
CA ILE A 82 10.40 10.17 5.56
C ILE A 82 10.42 11.54 6.23
N ARG A 83 9.99 12.57 5.49
CA ARG A 83 9.79 13.94 5.99
C ARG A 83 8.47 14.50 5.44
N GLY A 84 7.71 15.13 6.34
CA GLY A 84 6.45 15.78 5.97
C GLY A 84 5.37 14.81 5.50
N LYS A 85 4.63 15.21 4.47
CA LYS A 85 3.53 14.42 3.87
C LYS A 85 4.07 13.42 2.85
N PHE A 86 3.56 12.19 2.88
CA PHE A 86 3.94 11.14 1.94
C PHE A 86 2.77 10.25 1.55
N LEU A 87 2.91 9.60 0.41
CA LEU A 87 2.02 8.54 -0.05
C LEU A 87 2.64 7.19 0.31
N PHE A 88 1.98 6.42 1.16
CA PHE A 88 2.30 5.03 1.41
C PHE A 88 1.48 4.13 0.49
N MET A 89 2.12 3.13 -0.12
CA MET A 89 1.43 2.15 -0.97
C MET A 89 2.02 0.75 -0.78
N TYR A 90 1.17 -0.26 -0.91
CA TYR A 90 1.64 -1.61 -1.17
C TYR A 90 2.11 -1.72 -2.62
N ALA A 91 3.24 -2.42 -2.82
CA ALA A 91 3.87 -2.56 -4.14
C ALA A 91 3.43 -3.85 -4.87
N ASP A 92 2.25 -4.36 -4.58
CA ASP A 92 1.78 -5.66 -5.02
C ASP A 92 0.40 -5.66 -5.70
N ASP A 93 -0.23 -4.48 -5.80
CA ASP A 93 -1.49 -4.26 -6.49
C ASP A 93 -1.35 -3.11 -7.51
N ILE A 94 -2.19 -3.09 -8.54
CA ILE A 94 -2.18 -2.04 -9.56
C ILE A 94 -3.29 -1.06 -9.29
N HIS A 95 -2.95 0.24 -9.31
CA HIS A 95 -3.85 1.34 -9.00
C HIS A 95 -4.04 2.28 -10.20
N GLY A 96 -5.21 2.91 -10.28
CA GLY A 96 -5.51 3.97 -11.24
C GLY A 96 -4.85 5.30 -10.85
N LYS A 97 -4.63 6.15 -11.86
CA LYS A 97 -3.90 7.42 -11.70
C LYS A 97 -4.75 8.54 -11.10
N GLU A 98 -6.03 8.60 -11.45
CA GLU A 98 -6.86 9.76 -11.15
C GLU A 98 -7.11 9.90 -9.65
N THR A 99 -7.44 8.78 -8.98
CA THR A 99 -7.64 8.81 -7.53
C THR A 99 -6.32 9.06 -6.79
N LEU A 100 -5.18 8.53 -7.26
CA LEU A 100 -3.87 8.84 -6.68
C LEU A 100 -3.55 10.33 -6.77
N LYS A 101 -3.82 10.96 -7.91
CA LYS A 101 -3.66 12.41 -8.08
C LYS A 101 -4.56 13.22 -7.14
N LYS A 102 -5.80 12.79 -6.96
CA LYS A 102 -6.71 13.39 -5.99
C LYS A 102 -6.19 13.19 -4.56
N ALA A 103 -5.74 11.98 -4.22
CA ALA A 103 -5.25 11.65 -2.87
C ALA A 103 -4.08 12.53 -2.44
N VAL A 104 -3.07 12.75 -3.31
CA VAL A 104 -1.92 13.58 -2.95
C VAL A 104 -2.26 15.06 -2.77
N SER A 105 -3.41 15.52 -3.27
CA SER A 105 -3.91 16.87 -3.02
C SER A 105 -4.61 17.03 -1.67
N CYS A 106 -5.06 15.92 -1.04
CA CYS A 106 -5.66 15.93 0.29
C CYS A 106 -4.59 16.14 1.37
N ALA A 107 -5.00 16.62 2.54
CA ALA A 107 -4.13 16.64 3.72
C ALA A 107 -3.82 15.20 4.18
N HIS A 108 -4.87 14.38 4.31
CA HIS A 108 -4.81 12.97 4.63
C HIS A 108 -5.89 12.23 3.85
N ALA A 109 -5.55 11.08 3.28
CA ALA A 109 -6.49 10.26 2.52
C ALA A 109 -6.16 8.77 2.64
N ILE A 110 -7.19 7.93 2.47
CA ILE A 110 -7.07 6.47 2.32
C ILE A 110 -7.79 6.05 1.04
N LEU A 111 -7.16 5.17 0.28
CA LEU A 111 -7.78 4.58 -0.90
C LEU A 111 -8.66 3.40 -0.49
N ALA A 112 -9.84 3.37 -1.05
CA ALA A 112 -10.87 2.39 -0.77
C ALA A 112 -11.44 1.76 -2.04
N SER A 113 -11.97 0.56 -1.90
CA SER A 113 -12.79 -0.11 -2.91
C SER A 113 -13.85 -0.96 -2.22
N TYR A 114 -14.75 -1.54 -3.00
CA TYR A 114 -15.73 -2.50 -2.50
C TYR A 114 -15.31 -3.93 -2.81
N SER A 115 -15.57 -4.86 -1.88
CA SER A 115 -15.27 -6.28 -2.03
C SER A 115 -16.44 -7.14 -1.59
N ASP A 116 -16.69 -8.24 -2.32
CA ASP A 116 -17.66 -9.27 -1.91
C ASP A 116 -17.10 -10.19 -0.81
N THR A 117 -15.81 -10.06 -0.47
CA THR A 117 -15.15 -10.82 0.58
C THR A 117 -14.38 -9.88 1.53
N PRO A 118 -15.06 -8.90 2.17
CA PRO A 118 -14.41 -7.85 2.96
C PRO A 118 -13.61 -8.40 4.15
N GLU A 119 -13.98 -9.58 4.67
CA GLU A 119 -13.29 -10.27 5.79
C GLU A 119 -11.84 -10.69 5.46
N LYS A 120 -11.42 -10.55 4.20
CA LYS A 120 -10.02 -10.80 3.79
C LYS A 120 -9.13 -9.56 3.86
N TYR A 121 -9.72 -8.39 4.12
CA TYR A 121 -9.08 -7.07 4.05
C TYR A 121 -9.29 -6.28 5.35
N GLY A 122 -8.63 -5.16 5.46
CA GLY A 122 -8.99 -4.13 6.42
C GLY A 122 -10.29 -3.45 6.01
N VAL A 123 -11.35 -3.57 6.81
CA VAL A 123 -12.66 -2.97 6.53
C VAL A 123 -12.72 -1.57 7.09
N LEU A 124 -13.08 -0.60 6.26
CA LEU A 124 -13.15 0.81 6.65
C LEU A 124 -14.49 1.10 7.34
N VAL A 125 -14.41 1.74 8.47
CA VAL A 125 -15.58 2.26 9.22
C VAL A 125 -15.51 3.78 9.17
N PRO A 126 -16.41 4.45 8.43
CA PRO A 126 -16.44 5.91 8.36
C PRO A 126 -17.15 6.53 9.55
N HIS A 127 -16.82 7.78 9.84
CA HIS A 127 -17.66 8.70 10.61
C HIS A 127 -18.91 9.14 9.80
N THR A 128 -19.83 9.82 10.44
CA THR A 128 -21.04 10.37 9.80
C THR A 128 -20.74 11.45 8.74
N ASP A 129 -19.59 12.10 8.81
CA ASP A 129 -19.09 13.07 7.84
C ASP A 129 -18.31 12.44 6.67
N GLY A 130 -18.16 11.10 6.66
CA GLY A 130 -17.48 10.34 5.62
C GLY A 130 -15.97 10.19 5.83
N THR A 131 -15.36 10.79 6.86
CA THR A 131 -13.95 10.58 7.19
C THR A 131 -13.75 9.22 7.87
N LEU A 132 -12.52 8.71 7.83
CA LEU A 132 -12.16 7.44 8.45
C LEU A 132 -12.26 7.52 9.98
N LYS A 133 -13.03 6.62 10.59
CA LYS A 133 -13.09 6.43 12.04
C LYS A 133 -12.08 5.38 12.50
N GLU A 134 -12.10 4.21 11.87
CA GLU A 134 -11.23 3.08 12.20
C GLU A 134 -11.14 2.08 11.05
N ILE A 135 -10.13 1.21 11.10
CA ILE A 135 -9.98 0.07 10.20
C ILE A 135 -10.06 -1.21 11.03
N LEU A 136 -10.96 -2.11 10.65
CA LEU A 136 -11.08 -3.43 11.26
C LEU A 136 -10.28 -4.44 10.42
N GLU A 137 -9.12 -4.88 10.90
CA GLU A 137 -8.27 -5.83 10.17
C GLU A 137 -8.90 -7.22 10.16
N LYS A 138 -9.25 -7.71 8.98
CA LYS A 138 -9.81 -9.05 8.70
C LYS A 138 -10.88 -9.49 9.71
N PRO A 139 -11.96 -8.71 9.88
CA PRO A 139 -12.96 -8.99 10.91
C PRO A 139 -13.75 -10.24 10.59
N LYS A 140 -14.10 -11.04 11.60
CA LYS A 140 -14.97 -12.23 11.45
C LYS A 140 -16.39 -11.91 10.99
N GLY A 141 -16.81 -10.66 11.10
CA GLY A 141 -18.09 -10.14 10.62
C GLY A 141 -17.86 -8.70 10.16
N ALA A 142 -17.80 -8.50 8.85
CA ALA A 142 -17.53 -7.19 8.27
C ALA A 142 -18.78 -6.31 8.37
N PRO A 143 -18.69 -5.09 8.93
CA PRO A 143 -19.84 -4.17 9.04
C PRO A 143 -20.22 -3.55 7.68
N SER A 144 -19.32 -3.62 6.69
CA SER A 144 -19.53 -3.08 5.34
C SER A 144 -18.67 -3.82 4.33
N ASN A 145 -18.88 -3.54 3.05
CA ASN A 145 -18.05 -4.06 1.96
C ASN A 145 -16.92 -3.09 1.57
N LEU A 146 -16.80 -1.93 2.24
CA LEU A 146 -15.81 -0.92 1.96
C LEU A 146 -14.47 -1.32 2.58
N ILE A 147 -13.44 -1.52 1.76
CA ILE A 147 -12.16 -2.06 2.18
C ILE A 147 -11.00 -1.09 1.92
N ASN A 148 -9.98 -1.17 2.76
CA ASN A 148 -8.67 -0.59 2.52
C ASN A 148 -7.94 -1.39 1.42
N ILE A 149 -7.41 -0.68 0.45
CA ILE A 149 -6.68 -1.27 -0.68
C ILE A 149 -5.19 -0.89 -0.68
N GLY A 150 -4.66 -0.44 0.46
CA GLY A 150 -3.23 -0.30 0.67
C GLY A 150 -2.59 0.96 0.08
N GLY A 151 -3.35 2.05 -0.04
CA GLY A 151 -2.83 3.36 -0.44
C GLY A 151 -3.28 4.45 0.55
N TRP A 152 -2.33 5.22 1.13
CA TRP A 152 -2.64 6.28 2.10
C TRP A 152 -1.76 7.50 1.92
N VAL A 153 -2.36 8.68 1.97
CA VAL A 153 -1.66 9.95 2.11
C VAL A 153 -1.74 10.37 3.58
N ILE A 154 -0.60 10.43 4.22
CA ILE A 154 -0.43 10.77 5.64
C ILE A 154 0.84 11.59 5.82
N ASN A 155 1.15 12.01 7.03
CA ASN A 155 2.40 12.70 7.32
C ASN A 155 3.25 11.99 8.38
N GLU A 156 4.47 12.43 8.57
CA GLU A 156 5.46 11.85 9.49
C GLU A 156 4.99 11.74 10.94
N SER A 157 3.92 12.44 11.35
CA SER A 157 3.38 12.30 12.70
C SER A 157 2.79 10.93 12.97
N ILE A 158 2.54 10.10 11.94
CA ILE A 158 2.12 8.69 12.09
C ILE A 158 3.08 7.90 12.99
N PHE A 159 4.36 8.23 12.97
CA PHE A 159 5.38 7.56 13.80
C PHE A 159 5.29 7.84 15.30
N LYS A 160 4.41 8.76 15.74
CA LYS A 160 4.12 9.02 17.16
C LYS A 160 3.10 8.02 17.74
N TYR A 161 2.31 7.38 16.86
CA TYR A 161 1.26 6.46 17.27
C TYR A 161 1.83 5.06 17.48
N GLN A 162 1.91 4.67 18.74
CA GLN A 162 2.35 3.34 19.14
C GLN A 162 1.14 2.42 19.26
N VAL A 163 1.18 1.29 18.59
CA VAL A 163 0.14 0.28 18.65
C VAL A 163 0.74 -1.05 19.10
N PRO A 164 -0.02 -1.90 19.78
CA PRO A 164 0.47 -3.22 20.21
C PRO A 164 0.78 -4.11 18.99
N VAL A 165 1.79 -4.91 19.13
CA VAL A 165 2.07 -6.00 18.18
C VAL A 165 0.95 -7.04 18.32
N SER A 166 0.47 -7.57 17.20
CA SER A 166 -0.59 -8.57 17.15
C SER A 166 -0.16 -9.89 17.82
N LEU A 167 -1.12 -10.78 18.08
CA LEU A 167 -0.84 -12.11 18.60
C LEU A 167 0.04 -12.97 17.68
N SER A 168 0.07 -12.66 16.37
CA SER A 168 0.99 -13.30 15.41
C SER A 168 2.41 -12.74 15.44
N GLY A 169 2.67 -11.68 16.19
CA GLY A 169 3.95 -10.98 16.22
C GLY A 169 4.12 -9.90 15.15
N GLU A 170 3.06 -9.58 14.40
CA GLU A 170 3.06 -8.57 13.35
C GLU A 170 2.59 -7.21 13.88
N LEU A 171 3.24 -6.15 13.44
CA LEU A 171 2.77 -4.77 13.59
C LEU A 171 1.96 -4.40 12.35
N TYR A 172 0.67 -4.13 12.52
CA TYR A 172 -0.18 -3.73 11.39
C TYR A 172 -0.19 -2.20 11.22
N VAL A 173 0.08 -1.75 10.01
CA VAL A 173 -0.02 -0.33 9.68
C VAL A 173 -1.46 0.17 9.76
N THR A 174 -2.46 -0.69 9.56
CA THR A 174 -3.88 -0.39 9.71
C THR A 174 -4.25 0.01 11.14
N ASP A 175 -3.59 -0.59 12.15
CA ASP A 175 -3.78 -0.20 13.55
C ASP A 175 -3.16 1.18 13.81
N MET A 176 -1.96 1.45 13.28
CA MET A 176 -1.32 2.77 13.37
C MET A 176 -2.19 3.85 12.71
N LEU A 177 -2.77 3.54 11.53
CA LEU A 177 -3.63 4.48 10.81
C LEU A 177 -4.96 4.72 11.55
N SER A 178 -5.53 3.70 12.20
CA SER A 178 -6.71 3.85 13.04
C SER A 178 -6.46 4.79 14.23
N GLU A 179 -5.30 4.68 14.87
CA GLU A 179 -4.92 5.63 15.94
C GLU A 179 -4.66 7.04 15.37
N TYR A 180 -3.98 7.13 14.23
CA TYR A 180 -3.73 8.40 13.53
C TYR A 180 -5.01 9.14 13.15
N ALA A 181 -6.02 8.42 12.69
CA ALA A 181 -7.30 8.98 12.25
C ALA A 181 -8.10 9.62 13.40
N LYS A 182 -7.82 9.28 14.67
CA LYS A 182 -8.47 9.91 15.82
C LYS A 182 -8.14 11.40 15.97
N ASP A 183 -6.93 11.79 15.56
CA ASP A 183 -6.44 13.16 15.68
C ASP A 183 -6.39 13.90 14.33
N ASN A 184 -6.53 13.17 13.22
CA ASN A 184 -6.39 13.70 11.87
C ASN A 184 -7.57 13.24 11.01
N PRO A 185 -8.40 14.16 10.46
CA PRO A 185 -9.44 13.77 9.50
C PRO A 185 -8.82 13.13 8.26
N VAL A 186 -9.12 11.86 8.00
CA VAL A 186 -8.62 11.10 6.84
C VAL A 186 -9.78 10.92 5.85
N GLU A 187 -9.66 11.48 4.66
CA GLU A 187 -10.65 11.34 3.60
C GLU A 187 -10.63 9.90 3.03
N ILE A 188 -11.79 9.29 2.86
CA ILE A 188 -11.92 7.99 2.18
C ILE A 188 -12.17 8.26 0.70
N LEU A 189 -11.27 7.81 -0.16
CA LEU A 189 -11.36 8.00 -1.60
C LEU A 189 -11.56 6.65 -2.29
N GLU A 190 -12.70 6.50 -2.96
CA GLU A 190 -12.96 5.34 -3.78
C GLU A 190 -12.06 5.36 -5.03
N GLN A 191 -11.33 4.27 -5.26
CA GLN A 191 -10.36 4.14 -6.33
C GLN A 191 -11.07 3.90 -7.68
N ASP A 192 -10.64 4.65 -8.70
CA ASP A 192 -11.13 4.53 -10.07
C ASP A 192 -10.75 3.19 -10.73
N LEU A 193 -9.57 2.67 -10.42
CA LEU A 193 -9.07 1.38 -10.84
C LEU A 193 -8.23 0.73 -9.74
N TRP A 194 -8.61 -0.45 -9.31
CA TRP A 194 -7.81 -1.29 -8.43
C TRP A 194 -7.82 -2.74 -8.92
N ILE A 195 -6.63 -3.29 -9.14
CA ILE A 195 -6.45 -4.66 -9.59
C ILE A 195 -5.56 -5.38 -8.58
N PRO A 196 -6.16 -6.15 -7.65
CA PRO A 196 -5.39 -6.95 -6.70
C PRO A 196 -4.72 -8.13 -7.40
N ILE A 197 -3.46 -8.39 -7.03
CA ILE A 197 -2.69 -9.53 -7.52
C ILE A 197 -2.31 -10.44 -6.35
N GLY A 198 -3.28 -11.21 -5.86
CA GLY A 198 -3.14 -12.10 -4.72
C GLY A 198 -2.65 -13.50 -5.08
N CYS A 199 -2.97 -14.00 -6.28
CA CYS A 199 -2.65 -15.34 -6.75
C CYS A 199 -2.28 -15.35 -8.24
N PRO A 200 -1.67 -16.44 -8.77
CA PRO A 200 -1.27 -16.50 -10.19
C PRO A 200 -2.44 -16.30 -11.17
N GLU A 201 -3.65 -16.71 -10.78
CA GLU A 201 -4.87 -16.60 -11.58
C GLU A 201 -5.35 -15.15 -11.74
N ASP A 202 -4.82 -14.22 -10.95
CA ASP A 202 -5.16 -12.80 -11.08
C ASP A 202 -4.36 -12.12 -12.20
N ILE A 203 -3.20 -12.67 -12.60
CA ILE A 203 -2.37 -12.12 -13.66
C ILE A 203 -3.13 -12.00 -14.98
N PRO A 204 -3.71 -13.08 -15.55
CA PRO A 204 -4.45 -12.97 -16.81
C PRO A 204 -5.69 -12.07 -16.70
N LYS A 205 -6.31 -11.95 -15.53
CA LYS A 205 -7.42 -11.00 -15.30
C LYS A 205 -6.91 -9.55 -15.35
N ALA A 206 -5.78 -9.27 -14.69
CA ALA A 206 -5.15 -7.97 -14.72
C ALA A 206 -4.76 -7.57 -16.16
N GLU A 207 -4.16 -8.48 -16.92
CA GLU A 207 -3.80 -8.26 -18.33
C GLU A 207 -5.02 -7.93 -19.19
N ALA A 208 -6.13 -8.66 -19.01
CA ALA A 208 -7.38 -8.40 -19.74
C ALA A 208 -7.99 -7.02 -19.43
N ILE A 209 -7.75 -6.47 -18.24
CA ILE A 209 -8.20 -5.13 -17.84
C ILE A 209 -7.26 -4.06 -18.43
N LEU A 210 -5.94 -4.25 -18.37
CA LEU A 210 -4.95 -3.30 -18.83
C LEU A 210 -4.85 -3.18 -20.36
N CYS A 211 -5.34 -4.16 -21.11
CA CYS A 211 -5.37 -4.15 -22.58
C CYS A 211 -6.58 -3.40 -23.18
N LYS A 212 -7.47 -2.86 -22.33
CA LYS A 212 -8.64 -2.05 -22.77
C LYS A 212 -8.31 -0.57 -22.81
#